data_d6849351bb05da2d1edffd9a46c70df8
#
_entry.id   d6849351bb05da2d1edffd9a46c70df8
#
_cell.length_a   1.000
_cell.length_b   1.000
_cell.length_c   1.000
_cell.angle_alpha   90.00
_cell.angle_beta   90.00
_cell.angle_gamma   90.00
#
_symmetry.space_group_name_H-M   'P 1'
#
loop_
_entity.id
_entity.type
_entity.pdbx_description
1 polymer ?
#
loop_
_entity_poly.entity_id
_entity_poly.type
_entity_poly.pdbx_seq_one_letter_code
_entity_poly.pdbx_strand_id
1 'polypeptide(L)'
;MKWGADGIMVKLTEGTGYLSPKAGNQIANGFKVFNTVGVYHFFHGRGTAEAQYFLAWVKKMELDKSTVLAIDVEAPDLPYSTTSQVNVFLRYLISHGYKNVITYGSGSWFNAGRINRSQLVDKAIWVAAYGVSQPGVANANAWQYTDNWYGVDCSYDFDGKLSGKATKVKPIRKPHTGLITACTK
;
A
#
# COMPACT_ATOMS: atom_id res chain seq x y z
N MET A 1 5.76 -12.71 20.78
CA MET A 1 6.49 -13.43 19.71
C MET A 1 6.79 -12.40 18.62
N LYS A 2 8.06 -12.05 18.38
CA LYS A 2 8.43 -11.14 17.27
C LYS A 2 8.46 -11.97 15.99
N TRP A 3 7.45 -11.86 15.16
CA TRP A 3 7.34 -12.55 13.86
C TRP A 3 8.29 -11.99 12.80
N GLY A 4 9.21 -11.09 13.18
CA GLY A 4 10.14 -10.44 12.24
C GLY A 4 9.52 -9.34 11.39
N ALA A 5 8.25 -8.98 11.60
CA ALA A 5 7.64 -7.86 10.90
C ALA A 5 8.17 -6.52 11.44
N ASP A 6 8.57 -5.62 10.54
CA ASP A 6 9.12 -4.29 10.88
C ASP A 6 8.04 -3.19 10.81
N GLY A 7 6.92 -3.45 10.16
CA GLY A 7 5.82 -2.49 9.99
C GLY A 7 4.46 -3.13 9.82
N ILE A 8 3.44 -2.29 9.81
CA ILE A 8 2.06 -2.65 9.55
C ILE A 8 1.41 -1.65 8.59
N MET A 9 0.59 -2.16 7.66
CA MET A 9 -0.31 -1.35 6.83
C MET A 9 -1.74 -1.59 7.28
N VAL A 10 -2.46 -0.52 7.66
CA VAL A 10 -3.80 -0.60 8.26
C VAL A 10 -4.86 -0.10 7.29
N LYS A 11 -5.93 -0.87 7.07
CA LYS A 11 -7.11 -0.36 6.33
C LYS A 11 -7.71 0.80 7.10
N LEU A 12 -7.68 1.99 6.51
CA LEU A 12 -8.25 3.18 7.13
C LEU A 12 -9.66 3.45 6.62
N THR A 13 -9.79 3.57 5.29
CA THR A 13 -11.05 3.96 4.66
C THR A 13 -11.33 3.15 3.39
N GLU A 14 -12.59 3.22 2.92
CA GLU A 14 -13.05 2.66 1.67
C GLU A 14 -14.11 3.56 1.05
N GLY A 15 -14.05 3.78 -0.26
CA GLY A 15 -14.97 4.68 -0.96
C GLY A 15 -15.05 6.06 -0.32
N THR A 16 -16.23 6.65 -0.26
CA THR A 16 -16.43 8.00 0.30
C THR A 16 -17.16 8.00 1.64
N GLY A 17 -17.39 6.85 2.27
CA GLY A 17 -18.22 6.78 3.47
C GLY A 17 -17.83 5.71 4.50
N TYR A 18 -16.95 4.78 4.18
CA TYR A 18 -16.56 3.74 5.14
C TYR A 18 -15.25 4.10 5.85
N LEU A 19 -15.29 4.06 7.17
CA LEU A 19 -14.13 4.08 8.06
C LEU A 19 -13.98 2.71 8.70
N SER A 20 -12.81 2.12 8.65
CA SER A 20 -12.54 0.86 9.34
C SER A 20 -12.72 1.02 10.86
N PRO A 21 -13.63 0.28 11.50
CA PRO A 21 -13.87 0.42 12.94
C PRO A 21 -12.68 -0.02 13.80
N LYS A 22 -11.76 -0.78 13.22
CA LYS A 22 -10.55 -1.28 13.89
C LYS A 22 -9.35 -0.35 13.71
N ALA A 23 -9.39 0.60 12.76
CA ALA A 23 -8.23 1.38 12.34
C ALA A 23 -7.56 2.12 13.51
N GLY A 24 -8.32 2.83 14.32
CA GLY A 24 -7.75 3.59 15.44
C GLY A 24 -6.96 2.71 16.42
N ASN A 25 -7.53 1.56 16.80
CA ASN A 25 -6.85 0.62 17.69
C ASN A 25 -5.64 -0.05 17.02
N GLN A 26 -5.74 -0.39 15.74
CA GLN A 26 -4.63 -1.00 14.99
C GLN A 26 -3.47 -0.02 14.84
N ILE A 27 -3.73 1.25 14.52
CA ILE A 27 -2.73 2.31 14.42
C ILE A 27 -2.05 2.53 15.79
N ALA A 28 -2.84 2.74 16.85
CA ALA A 28 -2.31 3.00 18.18
C ALA A 28 -1.46 1.85 18.73
N ASN A 29 -1.88 0.60 18.49
CA ASN A 29 -1.11 -0.57 18.88
C ASN A 29 0.07 -0.82 17.94
N GLY A 30 -0.07 -0.50 16.65
CA GLY A 30 1.00 -0.57 15.67
C GLY A 30 2.21 0.27 16.07
N PHE A 31 2.00 1.51 16.47
CA PHE A 31 3.08 2.40 16.96
C PHE A 31 3.79 1.91 18.23
N LYS A 32 3.16 1.04 19.02
CA LYS A 32 3.82 0.42 20.20
C LYS A 32 4.73 -0.74 19.85
N VAL A 33 4.49 -1.38 18.70
CA VAL A 33 5.10 -2.69 18.36
C VAL A 33 6.04 -2.59 17.16
N PHE A 34 5.69 -1.78 16.16
CA PHE A 34 6.38 -1.69 14.88
C PHE A 34 7.14 -0.38 14.73
N ASN A 35 8.19 -0.39 13.93
CA ASN A 35 8.94 0.81 13.58
C ASN A 35 8.17 1.70 12.61
N THR A 36 7.26 1.11 11.83
CA THR A 36 6.47 1.84 10.82
C THR A 36 5.01 1.43 10.86
N VAL A 37 4.13 2.44 10.79
CA VAL A 37 2.69 2.26 10.61
C VAL A 37 2.28 3.05 9.38
N GLY A 38 1.81 2.36 8.35
CA GLY A 38 1.18 2.94 7.18
C GLY A 38 -0.32 2.68 7.16
N VAL A 39 -1.03 3.37 6.28
CA VAL A 39 -2.47 3.18 6.12
C VAL A 39 -2.85 3.07 4.64
N TYR A 40 -3.97 2.38 4.37
CA TYR A 40 -4.45 2.27 3.00
C TYR A 40 -5.94 2.60 2.86
N HIS A 41 -6.30 2.95 1.64
CA HIS A 41 -7.65 3.24 1.19
C HIS A 41 -8.07 2.24 0.13
N PHE A 42 -9.18 1.54 0.33
CA PHE A 42 -9.79 0.66 -0.66
C PHE A 42 -10.60 1.49 -1.68
N PHE A 43 -10.19 1.45 -2.94
CA PHE A 43 -10.56 2.41 -3.97
C PHE A 43 -11.69 1.92 -4.87
N HIS A 44 -12.72 2.78 -5.09
CA HIS A 44 -13.88 2.53 -5.95
C HIS A 44 -13.96 3.47 -7.17
N GLY A 45 -12.86 4.15 -7.55
CA GLY A 45 -12.78 4.89 -8.81
C GLY A 45 -13.16 6.37 -8.77
N ARG A 46 -13.46 6.95 -7.60
CA ARG A 46 -13.85 8.36 -7.47
C ARG A 46 -12.67 9.24 -7.01
N GLY A 47 -11.59 9.26 -7.79
CA GLY A 47 -10.30 9.83 -7.47
C GLY A 47 -10.27 10.98 -6.46
N THR A 48 -10.88 12.13 -6.76
CA THR A 48 -10.86 13.30 -5.87
C THR A 48 -11.66 13.08 -4.59
N ALA A 49 -12.89 12.58 -4.70
CA ALA A 49 -13.79 12.45 -3.55
C ALA A 49 -13.24 11.45 -2.51
N GLU A 50 -12.70 10.33 -2.99
CA GLU A 50 -12.08 9.31 -2.13
C GLU A 50 -10.78 9.80 -1.52
N ALA A 51 -9.95 10.54 -2.28
CA ALA A 51 -8.73 11.15 -1.76
C ALA A 51 -9.01 12.17 -0.65
N GLN A 52 -10.06 12.99 -0.82
CA GLN A 52 -10.52 13.94 0.20
C GLN A 52 -10.96 13.22 1.47
N TYR A 53 -11.79 12.18 1.33
CA TYR A 53 -12.27 11.39 2.45
C TYR A 53 -11.13 10.69 3.19
N PHE A 54 -10.25 10.01 2.47
CA PHE A 54 -9.07 9.35 3.04
C PHE A 54 -8.17 10.33 3.78
N LEU A 55 -7.82 11.46 3.14
CA LEU A 55 -6.93 12.45 3.75
C LEU A 55 -7.54 13.11 4.98
N ALA A 56 -8.85 13.31 5.02
CA ALA A 56 -9.53 13.82 6.20
C ALA A 56 -9.31 12.88 7.41
N TRP A 57 -9.42 11.57 7.19
CA TRP A 57 -9.18 10.58 8.24
C TRP A 57 -7.70 10.41 8.58
N VAL A 58 -6.79 10.47 7.60
CA VAL A 58 -5.34 10.50 7.86
C VAL A 58 -4.98 11.63 8.83
N LYS A 59 -5.50 12.84 8.59
CA LYS A 59 -5.30 13.99 9.47
C LYS A 59 -5.95 13.81 10.85
N LYS A 60 -7.18 13.26 10.90
CA LYS A 60 -7.91 13.02 12.15
C LYS A 60 -7.24 11.96 13.02
N MET A 61 -6.53 11.00 12.41
CA MET A 61 -5.69 10.03 13.11
C MET A 61 -4.29 10.56 13.45
N GLU A 62 -4.05 11.86 13.23
CA GLU A 62 -2.77 12.55 13.52
C GLU A 62 -1.55 11.92 12.83
N LEU A 63 -1.77 11.28 11.68
CA LEU A 63 -0.71 10.69 10.88
C LEU A 63 0.04 11.79 10.13
N ASP A 64 1.34 11.85 10.32
CA ASP A 64 2.17 12.90 9.76
C ASP A 64 2.55 12.67 8.28
N LYS A 65 3.37 13.58 7.73
CA LYS A 65 3.78 13.55 6.32
C LYS A 65 4.77 12.44 5.98
N SER A 66 5.34 11.79 6.96
CA SER A 66 6.23 10.64 6.78
C SER A 66 5.47 9.31 6.62
N THR A 67 4.19 9.30 7.00
CA THR A 67 3.33 8.11 6.90
C THR A 67 3.22 7.62 5.46
N VAL A 68 3.35 6.31 5.27
CA VAL A 68 3.08 5.66 3.98
C VAL A 68 1.58 5.55 3.75
N LEU A 69 1.11 6.12 2.65
CA LEU A 69 -0.29 6.11 2.24
C LEU A 69 -0.45 5.24 0.99
N ALA A 70 -1.15 4.12 1.10
CA ALA A 70 -1.41 3.26 -0.04
C ALA A 70 -2.83 3.48 -0.62
N ILE A 71 -2.93 3.42 -1.94
CA ILE A 71 -4.19 3.24 -2.65
C ILE A 71 -4.30 1.78 -3.06
N ASP A 72 -5.35 1.11 -2.62
CA ASP A 72 -5.63 -0.29 -2.86
C ASP A 72 -6.62 -0.42 -4.03
N VAL A 73 -6.12 -0.89 -5.16
CA VAL A 73 -6.81 -0.87 -6.47
C VAL A 73 -7.13 -2.29 -6.90
N GLU A 74 -8.22 -2.84 -6.34
CA GLU A 74 -8.63 -4.22 -6.63
C GLU A 74 -10.16 -4.41 -6.62
N ALA A 75 -10.93 -3.34 -6.38
CA ALA A 75 -12.38 -3.44 -6.31
C ALA A 75 -12.96 -3.97 -7.63
N PRO A 76 -13.88 -4.95 -7.59
CA PRO A 76 -14.40 -5.60 -8.79
C PRO A 76 -15.26 -4.67 -9.66
N ASP A 77 -15.78 -3.59 -9.10
CA ASP A 77 -16.58 -2.57 -9.78
C ASP A 77 -15.74 -1.51 -10.54
N LEU A 78 -14.41 -1.56 -10.41
CA LEU A 78 -13.53 -0.66 -11.13
C LEU A 78 -13.54 -0.93 -12.65
N PRO A 79 -13.54 0.13 -13.50
CA PRO A 79 -13.40 -0.04 -14.94
C PRO A 79 -12.05 -0.67 -15.30
N TYR A 80 -11.97 -1.29 -16.48
CA TYR A 80 -10.75 -1.95 -16.93
C TYR A 80 -9.53 -1.00 -16.92
N SER A 81 -9.70 0.26 -17.35
CA SER A 81 -8.63 1.28 -17.29
C SER A 81 -8.91 2.23 -16.13
N THR A 82 -8.23 2.03 -15.02
CA THR A 82 -8.46 2.82 -13.80
C THR A 82 -7.33 3.80 -13.45
N THR A 83 -6.21 3.74 -14.15
CA THR A 83 -4.98 4.50 -13.83
C THR A 83 -5.19 6.02 -13.76
N SER A 84 -6.06 6.59 -14.60
CA SER A 84 -6.33 8.03 -14.58
C SER A 84 -6.92 8.48 -13.23
N GLN A 85 -7.88 7.73 -12.68
CA GLN A 85 -8.51 8.04 -11.40
C GLN A 85 -7.59 7.76 -10.22
N VAL A 86 -6.75 6.71 -10.31
CA VAL A 86 -5.65 6.47 -9.36
C VAL A 86 -4.70 7.67 -9.31
N ASN A 87 -4.33 8.21 -10.47
CA ASN A 87 -3.48 9.40 -10.54
C ASN A 87 -4.13 10.66 -9.93
N VAL A 88 -5.43 10.84 -10.11
CA VAL A 88 -6.18 11.94 -9.47
C VAL A 88 -6.07 11.82 -7.95
N PHE A 89 -6.29 10.62 -7.42
CA PHE A 89 -6.17 10.31 -5.99
C PHE A 89 -4.75 10.60 -5.48
N LEU A 90 -3.73 10.05 -6.13
CA LEU A 90 -2.32 10.22 -5.72
C LEU A 90 -1.88 11.69 -5.78
N ARG A 91 -2.21 12.43 -6.85
CA ARG A 91 -1.90 13.85 -6.97
C ARG A 91 -2.52 14.67 -5.85
N TYR A 92 -3.73 14.34 -5.45
CA TYR A 92 -4.38 15.02 -4.34
C TYR A 92 -3.58 14.84 -3.04
N LEU A 93 -3.15 13.64 -2.69
CA LEU A 93 -2.32 13.39 -1.50
C LEU A 93 -0.98 14.12 -1.59
N ILE A 94 -0.28 14.01 -2.72
CA ILE A 94 1.02 14.62 -2.96
C ILE A 94 0.94 16.15 -2.84
N SER A 95 -0.08 16.78 -3.44
CA SER A 95 -0.28 18.25 -3.36
C SER A 95 -0.55 18.74 -1.94
N HIS A 96 -1.04 17.86 -1.06
CA HIS A 96 -1.22 18.13 0.36
C HIS A 96 0.01 17.75 1.22
N GLY A 97 1.14 17.42 0.58
CA GLY A 97 2.43 17.18 1.23
C GLY A 97 2.71 15.74 1.65
N TYR A 98 1.79 14.79 1.40
CA TYR A 98 2.03 13.37 1.65
C TYR A 98 2.70 12.74 0.42
N LYS A 99 4.02 12.64 0.46
CA LYS A 99 4.85 12.18 -0.67
C LYS A 99 5.14 10.67 -0.63
N ASN A 100 4.94 10.02 0.52
CA ASN A 100 5.14 8.58 0.66
C ASN A 100 3.86 7.84 0.23
N VAL A 101 3.61 7.83 -1.07
CA VAL A 101 2.45 7.14 -1.65
C VAL A 101 2.87 5.90 -2.40
N ILE A 102 2.00 4.89 -2.46
CA ILE A 102 2.22 3.64 -3.19
C ILE A 102 0.90 3.10 -3.71
N THR A 103 0.92 2.51 -4.91
CA THR A 103 -0.24 1.84 -5.50
C THR A 103 -0.16 0.34 -5.28
N TYR A 104 -1.14 -0.22 -4.58
CA TYR A 104 -1.34 -1.66 -4.44
C TYR A 104 -2.31 -2.18 -5.48
N GLY A 105 -2.07 -3.40 -5.95
CA GLY A 105 -2.96 -4.16 -6.81
C GLY A 105 -2.41 -5.54 -7.14
N SER A 106 -3.24 -6.39 -7.75
CA SER A 106 -2.80 -7.72 -8.16
C SER A 106 -1.78 -7.66 -9.32
N GLY A 107 -0.85 -8.59 -9.34
CA GLY A 107 0.12 -8.73 -10.45
C GLY A 107 -0.55 -8.86 -11.81
N SER A 108 -1.72 -9.54 -11.87
CA SER A 108 -2.50 -9.67 -13.09
C SER A 108 -3.03 -8.33 -13.62
N TRP A 109 -3.42 -7.40 -12.75
CA TRP A 109 -3.91 -6.08 -13.15
C TRP A 109 -2.79 -5.18 -13.69
N PHE A 110 -1.60 -5.26 -13.09
CA PHE A 110 -0.42 -4.56 -13.62
C PHE A 110 -0.01 -5.13 -14.99
N ASN A 111 0.08 -6.45 -15.12
CA ASN A 111 0.47 -7.12 -16.37
C ASN A 111 -0.55 -6.93 -17.51
N ALA A 112 -1.83 -6.89 -17.18
CA ALA A 112 -2.91 -6.61 -18.14
C ALA A 112 -3.07 -5.13 -18.50
N GLY A 113 -2.34 -4.22 -17.82
CA GLY A 113 -2.43 -2.78 -18.05
C GLY A 113 -3.69 -2.11 -17.45
N ARG A 114 -4.48 -2.82 -16.64
CA ARG A 114 -5.60 -2.20 -15.89
C ARG A 114 -5.07 -1.10 -14.97
N ILE A 115 -3.92 -1.36 -14.34
CA ILE A 115 -3.10 -0.35 -13.68
C ILE A 115 -1.84 -0.18 -14.52
N ASN A 116 -1.80 0.85 -15.35
CA ASN A 116 -0.65 1.10 -16.20
C ASN A 116 0.45 1.83 -15.41
N ARG A 117 1.45 1.08 -14.95
CA ARG A 117 2.55 1.62 -14.15
C ARG A 117 3.29 2.77 -14.84
N SER A 118 3.48 2.71 -16.15
CA SER A 118 4.20 3.76 -16.89
C SER A 118 3.50 5.11 -16.83
N GLN A 119 2.19 5.12 -16.59
CA GLN A 119 1.33 6.30 -16.49
C GLN A 119 1.08 6.76 -15.05
N LEU A 120 1.42 5.96 -14.02
CA LEU A 120 1.27 6.37 -12.62
C LEU A 120 2.13 7.60 -12.32
N VAL A 121 1.60 8.53 -11.54
CA VAL A 121 2.34 9.74 -11.09
C VAL A 121 3.43 9.40 -10.08
N ASP A 122 3.22 8.40 -9.24
CA ASP A 122 4.24 7.75 -8.43
C ASP A 122 4.45 6.34 -8.97
N LYS A 123 5.69 5.97 -9.27
CA LYS A 123 6.02 4.68 -9.89
C LYS A 123 6.12 3.53 -8.89
N ALA A 124 5.97 3.84 -7.59
CA ALA A 124 6.02 2.82 -6.55
C ALA A 124 4.79 1.92 -6.61
N ILE A 125 5.02 0.62 -6.64
CA ILE A 125 3.97 -0.39 -6.66
C ILE A 125 4.19 -1.45 -5.59
N TRP A 126 3.08 -1.86 -4.99
CA TRP A 126 2.98 -2.98 -4.07
C TRP A 126 2.11 -4.05 -4.72
N VAL A 127 2.70 -5.17 -5.06
CA VAL A 127 2.09 -6.19 -5.91
C VAL A 127 1.58 -7.35 -5.07
N ALA A 128 0.32 -7.73 -5.23
CA ALA A 128 -0.21 -8.99 -4.70
C ALA A 128 -0.01 -10.12 -5.72
N ALA A 129 0.65 -11.18 -5.27
CA ALA A 129 0.81 -12.42 -6.05
C ALA A 129 1.10 -13.57 -5.09
N TYR A 130 0.17 -14.50 -4.95
CA TYR A 130 0.23 -15.57 -3.97
C TYR A 130 0.63 -16.91 -4.59
N GLY A 131 1.28 -17.77 -3.79
CA GLY A 131 1.66 -19.11 -4.24
C GLY A 131 2.74 -19.15 -5.32
N VAL A 132 3.49 -18.07 -5.50
CA VAL A 132 4.56 -17.92 -6.49
C VAL A 132 5.87 -17.55 -5.81
N SER A 133 6.99 -17.68 -6.53
CA SER A 133 8.33 -17.39 -5.99
C SER A 133 8.76 -15.92 -6.12
N GLN A 134 7.96 -15.10 -6.83
CA GLN A 134 8.26 -13.69 -7.08
C GLN A 134 6.97 -12.95 -7.51
N PRO A 135 6.91 -11.61 -7.41
CA PRO A 135 5.69 -10.85 -7.68
C PRO A 135 5.21 -10.88 -9.15
N GLY A 136 6.04 -11.32 -10.10
CA GLY A 136 5.69 -11.41 -11.52
C GLY A 136 5.53 -10.05 -12.23
N VAL A 137 5.85 -8.96 -11.56
CA VAL A 137 5.87 -7.58 -12.10
C VAL A 137 7.25 -6.99 -11.85
N ALA A 138 7.93 -6.57 -12.92
CA ALA A 138 9.29 -6.06 -12.82
C ALA A 138 9.40 -4.82 -11.93
N ASN A 139 10.48 -4.75 -11.13
CA ASN A 139 10.80 -3.63 -10.26
C ASN A 139 9.65 -3.26 -9.28
N ALA A 140 8.89 -4.24 -8.78
CA ALA A 140 7.97 -4.00 -7.67
C ALA A 140 8.75 -3.47 -6.46
N ASN A 141 8.17 -2.49 -5.75
CA ASN A 141 8.76 -1.95 -4.53
C ASN A 141 8.43 -2.83 -3.32
N ALA A 142 7.25 -3.46 -3.36
CA ALA A 142 6.83 -4.41 -2.35
C ALA A 142 5.98 -5.54 -2.96
N TRP A 143 5.92 -6.66 -2.27
CA TRP A 143 5.20 -7.85 -2.69
C TRP A 143 4.42 -8.46 -1.54
N GLN A 144 3.09 -8.44 -1.63
CA GLN A 144 2.24 -9.24 -0.75
C GLN A 144 2.25 -10.69 -1.27
N TYR A 145 2.98 -11.54 -0.58
CA TYR A 145 3.24 -12.92 -0.99
C TYR A 145 2.22 -13.92 -0.43
N THR A 146 1.45 -13.50 0.56
CA THR A 146 0.38 -14.31 1.16
C THR A 146 -0.71 -13.40 1.75
N ASP A 147 -1.93 -13.89 1.70
CA ASP A 147 -3.10 -13.33 2.36
C ASP A 147 -3.48 -14.10 3.63
N ASN A 148 -2.71 -15.11 3.99
CA ASN A 148 -2.99 -15.98 5.13
C ASN A 148 -1.75 -16.52 5.84
N TRP A 149 -0.93 -15.63 6.40
CA TRP A 149 0.14 -16.02 7.32
C TRP A 149 -0.40 -15.99 8.75
N TYR A 150 -0.85 -17.16 9.26
CA TYR A 150 -1.55 -17.23 10.55
C TYR A 150 -2.74 -16.26 10.66
N GLY A 151 -3.48 -16.11 9.57
CA GLY A 151 -4.66 -15.27 9.50
C GLY A 151 -4.39 -13.79 9.21
N VAL A 152 -3.18 -13.42 8.79
CA VAL A 152 -2.83 -12.07 8.37
C VAL A 152 -2.11 -12.06 7.02
N ASP A 153 -2.26 -10.97 6.28
CA ASP A 153 -1.55 -10.75 5.03
C ASP A 153 -0.11 -10.34 5.33
N CYS A 154 0.86 -10.87 4.55
CA CYS A 154 2.24 -10.50 4.75
C CYS A 154 2.93 -10.11 3.44
N SER A 155 3.88 -9.17 3.57
CA SER A 155 4.58 -8.60 2.43
C SER A 155 6.08 -8.50 2.65
N TYR A 156 6.83 -8.57 1.54
CA TYR A 156 8.21 -8.10 1.47
C TYR A 156 8.26 -6.66 1.01
N ASP A 157 9.08 -5.85 1.65
CA ASP A 157 9.46 -4.52 1.23
C ASP A 157 10.87 -4.59 0.65
N PHE A 158 11.01 -4.42 -0.67
CA PHE A 158 12.27 -4.63 -1.37
C PHE A 158 13.24 -3.44 -1.25
N ASP A 159 12.72 -2.24 -1.06
CA ASP A 159 13.51 -1.01 -1.11
C ASP A 159 13.21 -0.01 0.02
N GLY A 160 12.40 -0.44 0.99
CA GLY A 160 12.01 0.40 2.13
C GLY A 160 10.83 1.32 1.85
N LYS A 161 10.10 1.15 0.75
CA LYS A 161 8.98 2.02 0.39
C LYS A 161 7.79 1.85 1.34
N LEU A 162 7.47 0.62 1.77
CA LEU A 162 6.42 0.37 2.76
C LEU A 162 6.87 0.74 4.19
N SER A 163 8.14 0.63 4.48
CA SER A 163 8.69 0.98 5.80
C SER A 163 9.04 2.47 5.94
N GLY A 164 8.80 3.28 4.91
CA GLY A 164 9.17 4.70 4.91
C GLY A 164 10.68 4.97 4.88
N LYS A 165 11.50 3.92 4.77
CA LYS A 165 12.97 3.97 4.76
C LYS A 165 13.53 3.86 3.34
N ALA A 166 12.88 4.46 2.34
CA ALA A 166 13.28 4.32 0.95
C ALA A 166 14.79 4.59 0.77
N THR A 167 15.56 3.53 0.56
CA THR A 167 16.96 3.59 0.20
C THR A 167 17.10 3.57 -1.32
N LYS A 168 18.12 4.25 -1.88
CA LYS A 168 18.43 4.14 -3.30
C LYS A 168 18.73 2.68 -3.64
N VAL A 169 17.91 2.07 -4.48
CA VAL A 169 17.94 0.64 -4.80
C VAL A 169 19.24 0.27 -5.50
N LYS A 170 19.98 -0.70 -4.95
CA LYS A 170 20.89 -1.52 -5.75
C LYS A 170 20.07 -2.69 -6.33
N PRO A 171 20.27 -3.12 -7.59
CA PRO A 171 19.53 -4.23 -8.18
C PRO A 171 19.71 -5.50 -7.34
N ILE A 172 18.60 -6.12 -6.95
CA ILE A 172 18.57 -7.28 -6.06
C ILE A 172 19.08 -8.50 -6.81
N ARG A 173 20.21 -9.02 -6.36
CA ARG A 173 20.63 -10.39 -6.66
C ARG A 173 19.96 -11.29 -5.63
N LYS A 174 19.09 -12.21 -6.08
CA LYS A 174 18.44 -13.36 -5.41
C LYS A 174 18.05 -13.19 -3.92
N PRO A 175 16.84 -13.63 -3.52
CA PRO A 175 16.38 -13.52 -2.15
C PRO A 175 17.24 -14.39 -1.24
N HIS A 176 18.07 -13.77 -0.42
CA HIS A 176 18.47 -14.37 0.84
C HIS A 176 17.31 -14.14 1.82
N THR A 177 17.02 -15.15 2.63
CA THR A 177 16.07 -15.16 3.74
C THR A 177 15.86 -13.77 4.35
N GLY A 178 14.92 -13.01 3.75
CA GLY A 178 14.67 -11.62 4.13
C GLY A 178 13.54 -11.54 5.15
N LEU A 179 13.67 -10.60 6.06
CA LEU A 179 12.67 -10.25 7.06
C LEU A 179 11.31 -9.97 6.41
N ILE A 180 10.27 -10.53 7.00
CA ILE A 180 8.87 -10.17 6.73
C ILE A 180 8.69 -8.73 7.20
N THR A 181 8.34 -7.81 6.29
CA THR A 181 8.43 -6.38 6.57
C THR A 181 7.10 -5.71 6.88
N ALA A 182 5.97 -6.31 6.49
CA ALA A 182 4.64 -5.78 6.83
C ALA A 182 3.59 -6.89 6.86
N CYS A 183 2.77 -6.89 7.89
CA CYS A 183 1.58 -7.75 7.99
C CYS A 183 0.34 -6.87 8.15
N THR A 184 -0.74 -7.23 7.42
CA THR A 184 -2.00 -6.49 7.40
C THR A 184 -3.18 -7.40 7.69
N LYS A 185 -4.10 -7.00 8.55
CA LYS A 185 -5.51 -7.39 8.55
C LYS A 185 -6.36 -6.39 9.31
#